data_eae5a89d765f4949c4c5aa906f4d1247
#
_entry.id   eae5a89d765f4949c4c5aa906f4d1247
#
_cell.length_a   1.000
_cell.length_b   1.000
_cell.length_c   1.000
_cell.angle_alpha   90.00
_cell.angle_beta   90.00
_cell.angle_gamma   90.00
#
_symmetry.space_group_name_H-M   'P 1'
#
loop_
_entity.id
_entity.type
_entity.pdbx_description
1 polymer ?
#
loop_
_entity_poly.entity_id
_entity_poly.type
_entity_poly.pdbx_seq_one_letter_code
_entity_poly.pdbx_strand_id
1 'polypeptide(L)'
;MIIRIALRNLLHDRVRLAVTLTGVVFAVVLIAVQGGLFVGFTRATSSIIENTEAEIWAASRGVRNFDVTHPLPGHKFHQILGVPGVLRAERVIVRFANWKKPAGGQESVEVVGFDPGSGLARPWILSAGSLAALALPDAVAVDELYLGKLGIAGLGDRVEIGDRRARVVALTRGIRSFTTSPYIFTSFANALRYTGIEGDRCTYVLVRPVPGVSPTALREAIKAAVPDVDVFTREEFTGKTQYYWMFTTGAGMALLIAASLGLVVGGVVVAQTLYATTMDHLPEFGTLRAMGAPGSYIHRIIVAQAVVAALVGYGFGIAISYFLVGLAERGGASIVLPPPMAVGLFFLTIVMCVTAGMVSIRRVTRIDPAMVFRGA
;
A
#
# COMPACT_ATOMS: atom_id res chain seq x y z
N MET A 1 -6.46 -35.64 -24.46
CA MET A 1 -7.01 -36.70 -23.60
C MET A 1 -6.80 -36.39 -22.12
N ILE A 2 -5.59 -36.01 -21.66
CA ILE A 2 -5.25 -35.72 -20.24
C ILE A 2 -6.17 -34.68 -19.60
N ILE A 3 -6.40 -33.53 -20.26
CA ILE A 3 -7.24 -32.43 -19.73
C ILE A 3 -8.70 -32.88 -19.57
N ARG A 4 -9.23 -33.68 -20.50
CA ARG A 4 -10.61 -34.21 -20.39
C ARG A 4 -10.76 -35.16 -19.20
N ILE A 5 -9.77 -36.00 -18.94
CA ILE A 5 -9.77 -36.91 -17.77
C ILE A 5 -9.66 -36.06 -16.49
N ALA A 6 -8.73 -35.09 -16.45
CA ALA A 6 -8.54 -34.21 -15.30
C ALA A 6 -9.85 -33.45 -14.97
N LEU A 7 -10.52 -32.87 -15.94
CA LEU A 7 -11.81 -32.18 -15.77
C LEU A 7 -12.93 -33.12 -15.31
N ARG A 8 -13.04 -34.34 -15.91
CA ARG A 8 -14.05 -35.30 -15.51
C ARG A 8 -13.88 -35.75 -14.07
N ASN A 9 -12.64 -36.02 -13.64
CA ASN A 9 -12.33 -36.39 -12.26
C ASN A 9 -12.62 -35.26 -11.29
N LEU A 10 -12.28 -34.01 -11.64
CA LEU A 10 -12.59 -32.83 -10.82
C LEU A 10 -14.10 -32.58 -10.69
N LEU A 11 -14.87 -32.77 -11.76
CA LEU A 11 -16.31 -32.53 -11.77
C LEU A 11 -17.13 -33.68 -11.19
N HIS A 12 -16.53 -34.86 -11.03
CA HIS A 12 -17.21 -36.05 -10.49
C HIS A 12 -17.61 -35.85 -9.02
N ASP A 13 -16.69 -35.26 -8.21
CA ASP A 13 -16.97 -34.90 -6.82
C ASP A 13 -17.08 -33.37 -6.66
N ARG A 14 -18.32 -32.89 -6.77
CA ARG A 14 -18.64 -31.46 -6.68
C ARG A 14 -18.29 -30.85 -5.32
N VAL A 15 -18.42 -31.62 -4.25
CA VAL A 15 -18.10 -31.13 -2.88
C VAL A 15 -16.60 -30.89 -2.75
N ARG A 16 -15.78 -31.82 -3.17
CA ARG A 16 -14.32 -31.67 -3.14
C ARG A 16 -13.83 -30.56 -4.07
N LEU A 17 -14.41 -30.45 -5.26
CA LEU A 17 -14.11 -29.34 -6.15
C LEU A 17 -14.41 -28.01 -5.45
N ALA A 18 -15.58 -27.89 -4.80
CA ALA A 18 -15.95 -26.68 -4.08
C ALA A 18 -14.97 -26.38 -2.94
N VAL A 19 -14.55 -27.37 -2.14
CA VAL A 19 -13.55 -27.21 -1.08
C VAL A 19 -12.21 -26.78 -1.64
N THR A 20 -11.73 -27.40 -2.72
CA THR A 20 -10.48 -27.03 -3.38
C THR A 20 -10.53 -25.60 -3.90
N LEU A 21 -11.60 -25.25 -4.63
CA LEU A 21 -11.78 -23.90 -5.17
C LEU A 21 -11.89 -22.86 -4.03
N THR A 22 -12.63 -23.16 -2.97
CA THR A 22 -12.71 -22.26 -1.79
C THR A 22 -11.34 -22.02 -1.18
N GLY A 23 -10.50 -23.06 -1.04
CA GLY A 23 -9.13 -22.91 -0.54
C GLY A 23 -8.26 -22.04 -1.44
N VAL A 24 -8.31 -22.24 -2.75
CA VAL A 24 -7.57 -21.42 -3.73
C VAL A 24 -8.08 -19.97 -3.73
N VAL A 25 -9.40 -19.76 -3.79
CA VAL A 25 -10.04 -18.43 -3.76
C VAL A 25 -9.65 -17.71 -2.48
N PHE A 26 -9.74 -18.36 -1.33
CA PHE A 26 -9.37 -17.78 -0.04
C PHE A 26 -7.90 -17.34 -0.04
N ALA A 27 -6.98 -18.20 -0.51
CA ALA A 27 -5.57 -17.87 -0.60
C ALA A 27 -5.32 -16.65 -1.51
N VAL A 28 -5.93 -16.64 -2.71
CA VAL A 28 -5.81 -15.55 -3.67
C VAL A 28 -6.34 -14.24 -3.08
N VAL A 29 -7.53 -14.26 -2.47
CA VAL A 29 -8.14 -13.06 -1.85
C VAL A 29 -7.26 -12.55 -0.71
N LEU A 30 -6.81 -13.45 0.17
CA LEU A 30 -6.01 -13.04 1.32
C LEU A 30 -4.68 -12.42 0.87
N ILE A 31 -3.95 -13.05 -0.07
CA ILE A 31 -2.68 -12.52 -0.58
C ILE A 31 -2.92 -11.20 -1.34
N ALA A 32 -3.98 -11.12 -2.16
CA ALA A 32 -4.32 -9.91 -2.90
C ALA A 32 -4.63 -8.72 -1.96
N VAL A 33 -5.45 -8.96 -0.93
CA VAL A 33 -5.83 -7.91 0.03
C VAL A 33 -4.65 -7.49 0.90
N GLN A 34 -3.89 -8.44 1.45
CA GLN A 34 -2.72 -8.11 2.29
C GLN A 34 -1.60 -7.46 1.50
N GLY A 35 -1.31 -7.96 0.29
CA GLY A 35 -0.35 -7.34 -0.60
C GLY A 35 -0.82 -5.97 -1.11
N GLY A 36 -2.13 -5.83 -1.41
CA GLY A 36 -2.74 -4.57 -1.80
C GLY A 36 -2.69 -3.53 -0.67
N LEU A 37 -2.93 -3.94 0.58
CA LEU A 37 -2.73 -3.11 1.76
C LEU A 37 -1.27 -2.70 1.90
N PHE A 38 -0.32 -3.63 1.73
CA PHE A 38 1.11 -3.31 1.78
C PHE A 38 1.50 -2.24 0.76
N VAL A 39 1.08 -2.39 -0.50
CA VAL A 39 1.36 -1.41 -1.56
C VAL A 39 0.66 -0.08 -1.28
N GLY A 40 -0.63 -0.10 -0.91
CA GLY A 40 -1.41 1.10 -0.62
C GLY A 40 -0.85 1.87 0.58
N PHE A 41 -0.51 1.16 1.65
CA PHE A 41 0.09 1.73 2.84
C PHE A 41 1.47 2.35 2.53
N THR A 42 2.34 1.63 1.80
CA THR A 42 3.66 2.13 1.40
C THR A 42 3.54 3.44 0.61
N ARG A 43 2.64 3.51 -0.38
CA ARG A 43 2.40 4.74 -1.16
C ARG A 43 1.83 5.88 -0.31
N ALA A 44 0.93 5.57 0.62
CA ALA A 44 0.33 6.58 1.47
C ALA A 44 1.34 7.25 2.40
N THR A 45 2.36 6.50 2.89
CA THR A 45 3.39 7.05 3.81
C THR A 45 4.26 8.13 3.17
N SER A 46 4.43 8.14 1.86
CA SER A 46 5.29 9.09 1.12
C SER A 46 4.52 10.01 0.18
N SER A 47 3.19 9.95 0.19
CA SER A 47 2.36 10.66 -0.79
C SER A 47 2.62 12.16 -0.88
N ILE A 48 2.85 12.84 0.25
CA ILE A 48 3.20 14.27 0.27
C ILE A 48 4.57 14.50 -0.39
N ILE A 49 5.57 13.68 -0.05
CA ILE A 49 6.93 13.82 -0.59
C ILE A 49 6.92 13.66 -2.11
N GLU A 50 6.24 12.63 -2.61
CA GLU A 50 6.21 12.28 -4.04
C GLU A 50 5.44 13.28 -4.90
N ASN A 51 4.40 13.93 -4.32
CA ASN A 51 3.55 14.87 -5.06
C ASN A 51 3.95 16.34 -4.92
N THR A 52 5.04 16.65 -4.20
CA THR A 52 5.59 18.01 -4.19
C THR A 52 6.40 18.31 -5.45
N GLU A 53 6.50 19.58 -5.82
CA GLU A 53 7.38 20.03 -6.91
C GLU A 53 8.86 20.17 -6.49
N ALA A 54 9.16 19.90 -5.22
CA ALA A 54 10.52 19.93 -4.70
C ALA A 54 11.28 18.66 -5.07
N GLU A 55 12.57 18.81 -5.37
CA GLU A 55 13.47 17.69 -5.65
C GLU A 55 14.40 17.37 -4.47
N ILE A 56 14.53 18.32 -3.52
CA ILE A 56 15.36 18.17 -2.33
C ILE A 56 14.56 18.58 -1.10
N TRP A 57 14.77 17.83 -0.02
CA TRP A 57 14.18 18.05 1.30
C TRP A 57 15.27 18.21 2.32
N ALA A 58 15.30 19.34 3.01
CA ALA A 58 16.16 19.56 4.17
C ALA A 58 15.33 19.56 5.46
N ALA A 59 15.83 18.86 6.46
CA ALA A 59 15.16 18.64 7.74
C ALA A 59 16.15 18.80 8.90
N SER A 60 15.66 18.78 10.13
CA SER A 60 16.49 18.72 11.31
C SER A 60 17.34 17.45 11.34
N ARG A 61 18.52 17.52 11.94
CA ARG A 61 19.43 16.39 12.05
C ARG A 61 18.80 15.21 12.79
N GLY A 62 18.98 14.00 12.24
CA GLY A 62 18.45 12.76 12.81
C GLY A 62 16.98 12.48 12.46
N VAL A 63 16.39 13.18 11.46
CA VAL A 63 15.03 12.89 11.01
C VAL A 63 14.92 11.43 10.53
N ARG A 64 13.87 10.73 10.97
CA ARG A 64 13.66 9.32 10.66
C ARG A 64 12.63 9.09 9.56
N ASN A 65 11.61 9.91 9.52
CA ASN A 65 10.51 9.85 8.56
C ASN A 65 9.88 11.24 8.39
N PHE A 66 8.91 11.35 7.49
CA PHE A 66 8.21 12.59 7.18
C PHE A 66 7.35 13.12 8.33
N ASP A 67 6.69 12.26 9.09
CA ASP A 67 5.63 12.67 10.03
C ASP A 67 6.17 13.09 11.40
N VAL A 68 7.35 12.56 11.74
CA VAL A 68 7.98 12.83 13.05
C VAL A 68 9.30 13.55 12.84
N THR A 69 9.24 14.87 12.97
CA THR A 69 10.41 15.75 12.81
C THR A 69 10.48 16.81 13.91
N HIS A 70 11.64 17.40 14.07
CA HIS A 70 11.88 18.53 14.97
C HIS A 70 11.92 19.84 14.18
N PRO A 71 11.45 20.96 14.76
CA PRO A 71 11.52 22.26 14.10
C PRO A 71 12.94 22.68 13.79
N LEU A 72 13.17 23.16 12.58
CA LEU A 72 14.40 23.72 12.05
C LEU A 72 14.40 25.24 12.25
N PRO A 73 15.48 25.86 12.77
CA PRO A 73 15.55 27.32 12.90
C PRO A 73 15.46 28.03 11.54
N GLY A 74 14.75 29.15 11.47
CA GLY A 74 14.50 29.87 10.21
C GLY A 74 15.74 30.39 9.50
N HIS A 75 16.83 30.70 10.25
CA HIS A 75 18.09 31.10 9.60
C HIS A 75 18.68 30.01 8.69
N LYS A 76 18.38 28.72 8.94
CA LYS A 76 18.80 27.63 8.08
C LYS A 76 18.17 27.70 6.69
N PHE A 77 16.95 28.19 6.59
CA PHE A 77 16.32 28.46 5.31
C PHE A 77 17.13 29.47 4.48
N HIS A 78 17.59 30.56 5.08
CA HIS A 78 18.36 31.57 4.37
C HIS A 78 19.75 31.04 3.98
N GLN A 79 20.37 30.22 4.83
CA GLN A 79 21.62 29.54 4.49
C GLN A 79 21.47 28.62 3.28
N ILE A 80 20.40 27.81 3.24
CA ILE A 80 20.10 26.90 2.13
C ILE A 80 19.79 27.67 0.85
N LEU A 81 18.99 28.75 0.95
CA LEU A 81 18.63 29.59 -0.21
C LEU A 81 19.86 30.24 -0.84
N GLY A 82 20.90 30.54 -0.06
CA GLY A 82 22.15 31.13 -0.54
C GLY A 82 23.12 30.14 -1.20
N VAL A 83 22.82 28.83 -1.23
CA VAL A 83 23.70 27.83 -1.86
C VAL A 83 23.63 27.92 -3.38
N PRO A 84 24.77 28.01 -4.10
CA PRO A 84 24.79 28.01 -5.56
C PRO A 84 24.11 26.76 -6.13
N GLY A 85 23.22 26.96 -7.10
CA GLY A 85 22.43 25.90 -7.71
C GLY A 85 21.00 25.77 -7.15
N VAL A 86 20.64 26.49 -6.09
CA VAL A 86 19.26 26.61 -5.59
C VAL A 86 18.50 27.62 -6.45
N LEU A 87 17.47 27.18 -7.17
CA LEU A 87 16.57 28.07 -7.90
C LEU A 87 15.53 28.69 -6.95
N ARG A 88 14.95 27.87 -6.09
CA ARG A 88 13.90 28.25 -5.13
C ARG A 88 13.99 27.39 -3.89
N ALA A 89 13.74 27.98 -2.75
CA ALA A 89 13.53 27.27 -1.51
C ALA A 89 12.21 27.72 -0.87
N GLU A 90 11.56 26.83 -0.12
CA GLU A 90 10.30 27.08 0.57
C GLU A 90 10.33 26.46 1.97
N ARG A 91 9.83 27.20 2.96
CA ARG A 91 9.65 26.69 4.32
C ARG A 91 8.31 25.98 4.42
N VAL A 92 8.31 24.77 4.97
CA VAL A 92 7.11 23.98 5.18
C VAL A 92 6.99 23.59 6.64
N ILE A 93 5.76 23.59 7.15
CA ILE A 93 5.38 23.04 8.43
C ILE A 93 4.57 21.78 8.20
N VAL A 94 5.01 20.67 8.78
CA VAL A 94 4.23 19.44 8.87
C VAL A 94 4.18 19.06 10.34
N ARG A 95 2.97 19.11 10.93
CA ARG A 95 2.80 18.79 12.35
C ARG A 95 1.35 18.42 12.66
N PHE A 96 1.19 17.49 13.58
CA PHE A 96 -0.14 17.16 14.10
C PHE A 96 -0.73 18.31 14.93
N ALA A 97 -2.03 18.51 14.79
CA ALA A 97 -2.83 19.46 15.57
C ALA A 97 -4.21 18.86 15.86
N ASN A 98 -4.89 19.43 16.84
CA ASN A 98 -6.23 19.01 17.21
C ASN A 98 -7.27 19.83 16.46
N TRP A 99 -8.14 19.15 15.73
CA TRP A 99 -9.34 19.69 15.09
C TRP A 99 -10.54 19.50 15.98
N LYS A 100 -11.22 20.57 16.33
CA LYS A 100 -12.48 20.52 17.10
C LYS A 100 -13.67 20.44 16.15
N LYS A 101 -14.48 19.40 16.30
CA LYS A 101 -15.67 19.19 15.47
C LYS A 101 -16.77 20.14 15.90
N PRO A 102 -17.56 20.73 14.98
CA PRO A 102 -18.67 21.62 15.33
C PRO A 102 -19.72 20.99 16.25
N ALA A 103 -19.98 19.70 16.09
CA ALA A 103 -20.91 18.93 16.93
C ALA A 103 -20.32 18.41 18.25
N GLY A 104 -19.07 18.78 18.56
CA GLY A 104 -18.33 18.27 19.72
C GLY A 104 -17.38 17.12 19.38
N GLY A 105 -16.39 16.95 20.26
CA GLY A 105 -15.29 16.00 20.05
C GLY A 105 -14.09 16.60 19.30
N GLN A 106 -13.00 15.83 19.28
CA GLN A 106 -11.74 16.23 18.65
C GLN A 106 -11.27 15.15 17.70
N GLU A 107 -10.52 15.56 16.67
CA GLU A 107 -9.87 14.69 15.71
C GLU A 107 -8.43 15.14 15.54
N SER A 108 -7.50 14.20 15.45
CA SER A 108 -6.12 14.52 15.09
C SER A 108 -6.04 14.78 13.59
N VAL A 109 -5.44 15.91 13.22
CA VAL A 109 -5.17 16.28 11.82
C VAL A 109 -3.69 16.60 11.66
N GLU A 110 -3.19 16.44 10.45
CA GLU A 110 -1.82 16.78 10.11
C GLU A 110 -1.80 18.05 9.26
N VAL A 111 -1.30 19.13 9.85
CA VAL A 111 -1.26 20.44 9.21
C VAL A 111 -0.04 20.54 8.30
N VAL A 112 -0.27 20.81 7.02
CA VAL A 112 0.75 21.09 6.01
C VAL A 112 0.69 22.57 5.68
N GLY A 113 1.61 23.32 6.27
CA GLY A 113 1.75 24.76 6.05
C GLY A 113 2.80 25.07 5.00
N PHE A 114 2.43 25.79 3.95
CA PHE A 114 3.27 26.10 2.80
C PHE A 114 3.10 27.55 2.35
N ASP A 115 3.93 28.04 1.43
CA ASP A 115 3.74 29.34 0.80
C ASP A 115 2.86 29.20 -0.44
N PRO A 116 1.59 29.68 -0.43
CA PRO A 116 0.71 29.59 -1.58
C PRO A 116 1.26 30.28 -2.85
N GLY A 117 2.18 31.24 -2.68
CA GLY A 117 2.82 31.94 -3.78
C GLY A 117 3.97 31.16 -4.42
N SER A 118 4.68 30.32 -3.65
CA SER A 118 5.79 29.51 -4.14
C SER A 118 5.30 28.23 -4.82
N GLY A 119 4.34 27.57 -4.23
CA GLY A 119 3.67 26.39 -4.77
C GLY A 119 4.45 25.08 -4.73
N LEU A 120 5.63 24.99 -4.09
CA LEU A 120 6.39 23.75 -4.04
C LEU A 120 5.68 22.63 -3.27
N ALA A 121 4.95 22.98 -2.20
CA ALA A 121 4.20 22.03 -1.36
C ALA A 121 2.68 22.14 -1.51
N ARG A 122 2.20 22.67 -2.63
CA ARG A 122 0.76 22.80 -2.87
C ARG A 122 0.07 21.43 -2.96
N PRO A 123 -1.20 21.31 -2.54
CA PRO A 123 -1.99 20.14 -2.80
C PRO A 123 -2.16 19.91 -4.30
N TRP A 124 -2.02 18.65 -4.74
CA TRP A 124 -1.92 18.30 -6.17
C TRP A 124 -3.26 18.05 -6.87
N ILE A 125 -4.35 17.83 -6.13
CA ILE A 125 -5.70 17.66 -6.68
C ILE A 125 -6.66 18.58 -5.94
N LEU A 126 -7.09 19.65 -6.60
CA LEU A 126 -8.14 20.54 -6.13
C LEU A 126 -9.48 20.11 -6.73
N SER A 127 -10.51 19.91 -5.90
CA SER A 127 -11.86 19.58 -6.37
C SER A 127 -12.82 20.76 -6.34
N ALA A 128 -12.65 21.68 -5.38
CA ALA A 128 -13.45 22.88 -5.26
C ALA A 128 -12.70 24.00 -4.51
N GLY A 129 -13.11 25.24 -4.70
CA GLY A 129 -12.49 26.41 -4.08
C GLY A 129 -11.27 26.93 -4.84
N SER A 130 -10.35 27.60 -4.15
CA SER A 130 -9.16 28.23 -4.75
C SER A 130 -7.93 28.07 -3.86
N LEU A 131 -6.80 27.67 -4.47
CA LEU A 131 -5.51 27.63 -3.77
C LEU A 131 -5.03 29.03 -3.36
N ALA A 132 -5.33 30.06 -4.16
CA ALA A 132 -4.99 31.44 -3.81
C ALA A 132 -5.70 31.91 -2.54
N ALA A 133 -6.90 31.39 -2.25
CA ALA A 133 -7.64 31.68 -1.03
C ALA A 133 -6.94 31.17 0.23
N LEU A 134 -6.01 30.22 0.12
CA LEU A 134 -5.22 29.72 1.26
C LEU A 134 -4.25 30.78 1.82
N ALA A 135 -3.95 31.83 1.04
CA ALA A 135 -3.18 32.96 1.54
C ALA A 135 -3.96 33.82 2.57
N LEU A 136 -5.28 33.71 2.61
CA LEU A 136 -6.11 34.45 3.55
C LEU A 136 -5.87 33.98 5.00
N PRO A 137 -6.07 34.88 5.98
CA PRO A 137 -6.09 34.48 7.38
C PRO A 137 -7.14 33.35 7.63
N ASP A 138 -6.76 32.40 8.48
CA ASP A 138 -7.60 31.30 8.94
C ASP A 138 -8.11 30.34 7.83
N ALA A 139 -7.59 30.48 6.60
CA ALA A 139 -7.98 29.64 5.47
C ALA A 139 -7.32 28.27 5.49
N VAL A 140 -8.14 27.22 5.24
CA VAL A 140 -7.66 25.83 5.14
C VAL A 140 -8.28 25.12 3.95
N ALA A 141 -7.55 24.11 3.42
CA ALA A 141 -8.08 23.12 2.49
C ALA A 141 -8.13 21.74 3.16
N VAL A 142 -9.19 20.99 2.86
CA VAL A 142 -9.50 19.68 3.44
C VAL A 142 -9.84 18.71 2.31
N ASP A 143 -9.52 17.42 2.46
CA ASP A 143 -9.92 16.43 1.49
C ASP A 143 -11.38 15.98 1.70
N GLU A 144 -12.13 15.85 0.56
CA GLU A 144 -13.54 15.43 0.56
C GLU A 144 -13.79 14.11 1.29
N LEU A 145 -12.82 13.20 1.30
CA LEU A 145 -12.90 11.91 1.98
C LEU A 145 -13.13 12.05 3.49
N TYR A 146 -12.69 13.16 4.08
CA TYR A 146 -12.69 13.33 5.53
C TYR A 146 -13.76 14.30 6.05
N LEU A 147 -14.66 14.82 5.19
CA LEU A 147 -15.72 15.74 5.61
C LEU A 147 -16.56 15.17 6.75
N GLY A 148 -17.04 13.94 6.60
CA GLY A 148 -17.81 13.25 7.63
C GLY A 148 -17.01 13.00 8.92
N LYS A 149 -15.72 12.62 8.80
CA LYS A 149 -14.83 12.40 9.94
C LYS A 149 -14.57 13.68 10.72
N LEU A 150 -14.40 14.79 10.02
CA LEU A 150 -14.15 16.13 10.57
C LEU A 150 -15.46 16.83 11.04
N GLY A 151 -16.62 16.28 10.72
CA GLY A 151 -17.92 16.80 11.12
C GLY A 151 -18.29 18.10 10.40
N ILE A 152 -17.90 18.26 9.13
CA ILE A 152 -18.17 19.44 8.31
C ILE A 152 -18.89 19.05 7.02
N ALA A 153 -19.61 20.01 6.44
CA ALA A 153 -20.33 19.84 5.18
C ALA A 153 -19.46 20.20 3.95
N GLY A 154 -18.51 21.13 4.10
CA GLY A 154 -17.65 21.53 2.99
C GLY A 154 -17.15 22.97 3.03
N LEU A 155 -17.16 23.62 1.86
CA LEU A 155 -16.67 25.00 1.70
C LEU A 155 -17.46 25.98 2.57
N GLY A 156 -16.75 26.89 3.22
CA GLY A 156 -17.31 27.96 4.04
C GLY A 156 -17.45 27.61 5.52
N ASP A 157 -17.35 26.34 5.88
CA ASP A 157 -17.47 25.90 7.26
C ASP A 157 -16.35 26.49 8.13
N ARG A 158 -16.73 26.80 9.37
CA ARG A 158 -15.84 27.35 10.38
C ARG A 158 -15.64 26.33 11.48
N VAL A 159 -14.38 26.15 11.87
CA VAL A 159 -13.90 25.16 12.82
C VAL A 159 -12.81 25.75 13.70
N GLU A 160 -12.30 24.96 14.63
CA GLU A 160 -11.12 25.31 15.41
C GLU A 160 -10.01 24.26 15.23
N ILE A 161 -8.79 24.76 15.03
CA ILE A 161 -7.57 23.95 14.96
C ILE A 161 -6.57 24.54 15.95
N GLY A 162 -6.09 23.73 16.93
CA GLY A 162 -5.14 24.21 17.92
C GLY A 162 -5.62 25.46 18.67
N ASP A 163 -6.91 25.51 19.05
CA ASP A 163 -7.57 26.65 19.71
C ASP A 163 -7.62 27.95 18.88
N ARG A 164 -7.46 27.82 17.56
CA ARG A 164 -7.57 28.94 16.60
C ARG A 164 -8.68 28.67 15.61
N ARG A 165 -9.39 29.72 15.21
CA ARG A 165 -10.42 29.63 14.16
C ARG A 165 -9.79 29.23 12.83
N ALA A 166 -10.51 28.42 12.07
CA ALA A 166 -10.19 28.07 10.71
C ALA A 166 -11.46 28.06 9.84
N ARG A 167 -11.30 28.37 8.57
CA ARG A 167 -12.37 28.36 7.57
C ARG A 167 -11.96 27.52 6.38
N VAL A 168 -12.82 26.60 5.97
CA VAL A 168 -12.60 25.76 4.78
C VAL A 168 -12.85 26.60 3.53
N VAL A 169 -11.79 26.84 2.74
CA VAL A 169 -11.84 27.67 1.51
C VAL A 169 -11.55 26.86 0.25
N ALA A 170 -11.06 25.64 0.41
CA ALA A 170 -10.78 24.75 -0.70
C ALA A 170 -11.01 23.29 -0.29
N LEU A 171 -11.36 22.45 -1.26
CA LEU A 171 -11.47 21.00 -1.09
C LEU A 171 -10.49 20.32 -2.05
N THR A 172 -9.86 19.25 -1.55
CA THR A 172 -9.02 18.37 -2.35
C THR A 172 -9.70 17.02 -2.52
N ARG A 173 -9.21 16.18 -3.41
CA ARG A 173 -9.79 14.86 -3.66
C ARG A 173 -8.72 13.78 -3.68
N GLY A 174 -8.88 12.79 -2.78
CA GLY A 174 -8.05 11.59 -2.78
C GLY A 174 -6.68 11.76 -2.15
N ILE A 175 -6.42 12.85 -1.43
CA ILE A 175 -5.19 13.05 -0.66
C ILE A 175 -5.34 12.34 0.69
N ARG A 176 -4.79 11.13 0.75
CA ARG A 176 -4.93 10.24 1.90
C ARG A 176 -3.68 10.24 2.77
N SER A 177 -3.88 10.27 4.08
CA SER A 177 -2.83 9.97 5.05
C SER A 177 -2.89 8.51 5.46
N PHE A 178 -1.73 7.89 5.63
CA PHE A 178 -1.63 6.52 6.13
C PHE A 178 -1.96 6.42 7.62
N THR A 179 -1.74 7.49 8.40
CA THR A 179 -2.07 7.57 9.83
C THR A 179 -3.56 7.72 10.10
N THR A 180 -4.40 7.76 9.05
CA THR A 180 -5.82 8.11 9.11
C THR A 180 -6.11 9.53 9.62
N SER A 181 -5.11 10.31 9.97
CA SER A 181 -5.24 11.74 10.32
C SER A 181 -5.31 12.57 9.03
N PRO A 182 -6.41 13.30 8.78
CA PRO A 182 -6.55 14.09 7.56
C PRO A 182 -5.44 15.11 7.40
N TYR A 183 -4.90 15.27 6.19
CA TYR A 183 -4.06 16.40 5.86
C TYR A 183 -4.88 17.67 5.73
N ILE A 184 -4.41 18.74 6.38
CA ILE A 184 -4.99 20.08 6.30
C ILE A 184 -3.96 21.01 5.68
N PHE A 185 -4.21 21.46 4.47
CA PHE A 185 -3.32 22.40 3.80
C PHE A 185 -3.69 23.84 4.15
N THR A 186 -2.67 24.66 4.43
CA THR A 186 -2.89 26.06 4.79
C THR A 186 -1.63 26.88 4.49
N SER A 187 -1.70 28.22 4.62
CA SER A 187 -0.50 29.04 4.51
C SER A 187 0.47 28.77 5.66
N PHE A 188 1.77 29.00 5.42
CA PHE A 188 2.81 28.88 6.44
C PHE A 188 2.49 29.69 7.70
N ALA A 189 1.98 30.92 7.54
CA ALA A 189 1.58 31.79 8.64
C ALA A 189 0.41 31.23 9.47
N ASN A 190 -0.58 30.61 8.82
CA ASN A 190 -1.68 29.95 9.51
C ASN A 190 -1.20 28.70 10.24
N ALA A 191 -0.34 27.89 9.60
CA ALA A 191 0.22 26.68 10.18
C ALA A 191 1.01 26.94 11.47
N LEU A 192 1.82 27.99 11.52
CA LEU A 192 2.49 28.42 12.77
C LEU A 192 1.51 28.60 13.92
N ARG A 193 0.37 29.26 13.64
CA ARG A 193 -0.67 29.52 14.65
C ARG A 193 -1.41 28.26 15.08
N TYR A 194 -1.67 27.31 14.15
CA TYR A 194 -2.40 26.07 14.41
C TYR A 194 -1.54 25.03 15.16
N THR A 195 -0.25 25.02 14.90
CA THR A 195 0.67 24.00 15.44
C THR A 195 1.42 24.45 16.67
N GLY A 196 1.32 25.73 17.05
CA GLY A 196 2.02 26.29 18.19
C GLY A 196 3.56 26.30 18.00
N ILE A 197 4.04 26.27 16.75
CA ILE A 197 5.48 26.44 16.49
C ILE A 197 5.82 27.91 16.67
N GLU A 198 6.70 28.20 17.63
CA GLU A 198 7.10 29.57 17.97
C GLU A 198 8.23 30.08 17.09
N GLY A 199 8.23 31.40 16.87
CA GLY A 199 9.28 32.13 16.16
C GLY A 199 9.33 31.82 14.67
N ASP A 200 10.51 31.96 14.08
CA ASP A 200 10.77 31.76 12.65
C ASP A 200 11.28 30.32 12.37
N ARG A 201 10.51 29.33 12.82
CA ARG A 201 10.86 27.91 12.67
C ARG A 201 9.99 27.24 11.60
N CYS A 202 10.57 26.24 10.93
CA CYS A 202 9.86 25.35 10.00
C CYS A 202 10.20 23.89 10.31
N THR A 203 9.48 22.94 9.75
CA THR A 203 9.84 21.52 9.89
C THR A 203 10.71 21.05 8.75
N TYR A 204 10.50 21.60 7.56
CA TYR A 204 11.25 21.28 6.36
C TYR A 204 11.58 22.55 5.57
N VAL A 205 12.68 22.46 4.82
CA VAL A 205 12.98 23.37 3.72
C VAL A 205 12.97 22.56 2.44
N LEU A 206 12.03 22.88 1.57
CA LEU A 206 11.93 22.31 0.23
C LEU A 206 12.79 23.09 -0.72
N VAL A 207 13.50 22.40 -1.61
CA VAL A 207 14.39 23.03 -2.57
C VAL A 207 14.15 22.52 -3.98
N ARG A 208 14.14 23.45 -4.94
CA ARG A 208 14.15 23.18 -6.36
C ARG A 208 15.47 23.62 -6.96
N PRO A 209 16.20 22.72 -7.65
CA PRO A 209 17.46 23.07 -8.32
C PRO A 209 17.26 23.99 -9.54
N VAL A 210 18.31 24.71 -9.90
CA VAL A 210 18.40 25.36 -11.20
C VAL A 210 18.37 24.29 -12.30
N PRO A 211 17.69 24.52 -13.43
CA PRO A 211 17.71 23.59 -14.57
C PRO A 211 19.12 23.20 -14.97
N GLY A 212 19.37 21.90 -15.10
CA GLY A 212 20.67 21.34 -15.42
C GLY A 212 21.55 20.99 -14.21
N VAL A 213 21.18 21.38 -12.99
CA VAL A 213 21.87 20.95 -11.77
C VAL A 213 21.25 19.65 -11.25
N SER A 214 22.09 18.64 -11.06
CA SER A 214 21.65 17.36 -10.50
C SER A 214 21.18 17.53 -9.04
N PRO A 215 20.01 16.97 -8.65
CA PRO A 215 19.55 17.00 -7.26
C PRO A 215 20.57 16.40 -6.28
N THR A 216 21.26 15.34 -6.69
CA THR A 216 22.29 14.69 -5.86
C THR A 216 23.50 15.61 -5.63
N ALA A 217 23.97 16.32 -6.67
CA ALA A 217 25.08 17.27 -6.55
C ALA A 217 24.69 18.45 -5.64
N LEU A 218 23.50 19.00 -5.83
CA LEU A 218 23.02 20.11 -5.00
C LEU A 218 22.79 19.67 -3.56
N ARG A 219 22.29 18.44 -3.31
CA ARG A 219 22.19 17.87 -1.97
C ARG A 219 23.54 17.90 -1.24
N GLU A 220 24.62 17.45 -1.89
CA GLU A 220 25.97 17.46 -1.29
C GLU A 220 26.47 18.88 -1.05
N ALA A 221 26.21 19.82 -1.98
CA ALA A 221 26.55 21.22 -1.79
C ALA A 221 25.83 21.85 -0.58
N ILE A 222 24.54 21.56 -0.39
CA ILE A 222 23.77 22.03 0.76
C ILE A 222 24.32 21.41 2.06
N LYS A 223 24.62 20.11 2.09
CA LYS A 223 25.22 19.45 3.25
C LYS A 223 26.55 20.06 3.65
N ALA A 224 27.39 20.41 2.68
CA ALA A 224 28.69 21.03 2.92
C ALA A 224 28.54 22.46 3.48
N ALA A 225 27.55 23.23 2.95
CA ALA A 225 27.31 24.59 3.39
C ALA A 225 26.57 24.68 4.73
N VAL A 226 25.71 23.70 5.04
CA VAL A 226 24.84 23.69 6.23
C VAL A 226 24.94 22.32 6.93
N PRO A 227 26.03 22.02 7.67
CA PRO A 227 26.28 20.66 8.18
C PRO A 227 25.31 20.18 9.27
N ASP A 228 24.55 21.09 9.89
CA ASP A 228 23.62 20.77 10.99
C ASP A 228 22.22 20.34 10.51
N VAL A 229 22.04 20.13 9.22
CA VAL A 229 20.76 19.66 8.63
C VAL A 229 20.97 18.34 7.92
N ASP A 230 19.94 17.51 7.93
CA ASP A 230 19.87 16.35 7.06
C ASP A 230 19.24 16.78 5.73
N VAL A 231 19.86 16.42 4.63
CA VAL A 231 19.40 16.76 3.28
C VAL A 231 19.26 15.50 2.45
N PHE A 232 18.12 15.35 1.82
CA PHE A 232 17.76 14.19 1.02
C PHE A 232 17.25 14.63 -0.35
N THR A 233 17.47 13.81 -1.37
CA THR A 233 16.66 13.92 -2.58
C THR A 233 15.25 13.44 -2.29
N ARG A 234 14.28 13.76 -3.16
CA ARG A 234 12.90 13.29 -3.03
C ARG A 234 12.83 11.77 -2.93
N GLU A 235 13.58 11.06 -3.79
CA GLU A 235 13.63 9.59 -3.83
C GLU A 235 14.21 9.01 -2.54
N GLU A 236 15.28 9.61 -2.02
CA GLU A 236 15.91 9.17 -0.76
C GLU A 236 14.98 9.34 0.43
N PHE A 237 14.29 10.49 0.49
CA PHE A 237 13.38 10.76 1.62
C PHE A 237 12.10 9.92 1.54
N THR A 238 11.59 9.69 0.32
CA THR A 238 10.52 8.72 0.04
C THR A 238 10.91 7.34 0.55
N GLY A 239 12.05 6.81 0.10
CA GLY A 239 12.51 5.47 0.49
C GLY A 239 12.77 5.36 2.00
N LYS A 240 13.36 6.39 2.62
CA LYS A 240 13.60 6.45 4.08
C LYS A 240 12.29 6.40 4.87
N THR A 241 11.28 7.17 4.46
CA THR A 241 9.97 7.21 5.12
C THR A 241 9.22 5.90 4.96
N GLN A 242 9.20 5.33 3.74
CA GLN A 242 8.61 4.03 3.46
C GLN A 242 9.28 2.93 4.28
N TYR A 243 10.62 2.87 4.30
CA TYR A 243 11.37 1.89 5.07
C TYR A 243 11.06 1.97 6.57
N TYR A 244 10.99 3.17 7.13
CA TYR A 244 10.66 3.36 8.53
C TYR A 244 9.29 2.78 8.87
N TRP A 245 8.25 3.13 8.12
CA TRP A 245 6.90 2.68 8.40
C TRP A 245 6.69 1.19 8.08
N MET A 246 7.34 0.65 7.04
CA MET A 246 7.19 -0.75 6.66
C MET A 246 7.97 -1.70 7.58
N PHE A 247 9.20 -1.35 7.90
CA PHE A 247 10.13 -2.30 8.53
C PHE A 247 10.51 -1.89 9.97
N THR A 248 10.68 -0.61 10.27
CA THR A 248 11.06 -0.18 11.62
C THR A 248 9.87 -0.25 12.58
N THR A 249 8.67 0.11 12.15
CA THR A 249 7.45 -0.04 12.98
C THR A 249 6.90 -1.45 12.97
N GLY A 250 7.30 -2.28 12.01
CA GLY A 250 6.82 -3.65 11.85
C GLY A 250 5.46 -3.77 11.13
N ALA A 251 4.81 -2.67 10.76
CA ALA A 251 3.49 -2.72 10.11
C ALA A 251 3.53 -3.47 8.77
N GLY A 252 4.53 -3.19 7.92
CA GLY A 252 4.71 -3.90 6.66
C GLY A 252 5.04 -5.37 6.85
N MET A 253 5.85 -5.69 7.87
CA MET A 253 6.17 -7.09 8.21
C MET A 253 4.93 -7.88 8.62
N ALA A 254 4.03 -7.29 9.41
CA ALA A 254 2.77 -7.94 9.78
C ALA A 254 1.91 -8.28 8.55
N LEU A 255 1.81 -7.36 7.57
CA LEU A 255 1.09 -7.60 6.31
C LEU A 255 1.73 -8.72 5.48
N LEU A 256 3.06 -8.75 5.39
CA LEU A 256 3.78 -9.80 4.66
C LEU A 256 3.63 -11.18 5.34
N ILE A 257 3.67 -11.24 6.67
CA ILE A 257 3.42 -12.48 7.42
C ILE A 257 2.00 -12.96 7.16
N ALA A 258 0.99 -12.08 7.22
CA ALA A 258 -0.39 -12.44 6.93
C ALA A 258 -0.58 -12.96 5.49
N ALA A 259 0.05 -12.34 4.50
CA ALA A 259 0.04 -12.82 3.12
C ALA A 259 0.71 -14.21 2.99
N SER A 260 1.83 -14.42 3.67
CA SER A 260 2.56 -15.71 3.69
C SER A 260 1.73 -16.82 4.31
N LEU A 261 1.00 -16.52 5.40
CA LEU A 261 0.07 -17.47 6.02
C LEU A 261 -1.04 -17.88 5.05
N GLY A 262 -1.58 -16.92 4.28
CA GLY A 262 -2.56 -17.21 3.25
C GLY A 262 -2.04 -18.18 2.17
N LEU A 263 -0.80 -18.00 1.75
CA LEU A 263 -0.12 -18.89 0.81
C LEU A 263 0.03 -20.31 1.37
N VAL A 264 0.48 -20.43 2.62
CA VAL A 264 0.67 -21.72 3.30
C VAL A 264 -0.67 -22.44 3.48
N VAL A 265 -1.67 -21.76 4.02
CA VAL A 265 -3.01 -22.34 4.24
C VAL A 265 -3.64 -22.78 2.92
N GLY A 266 -3.60 -21.92 1.89
CA GLY A 266 -4.10 -22.27 0.56
C GLY A 266 -3.38 -23.48 -0.02
N GLY A 267 -2.05 -23.52 0.07
CA GLY A 267 -1.24 -24.64 -0.39
C GLY A 267 -1.58 -25.97 0.34
N VAL A 268 -1.77 -25.92 1.67
CA VAL A 268 -2.15 -27.10 2.47
C VAL A 268 -3.54 -27.60 2.08
N VAL A 269 -4.53 -26.70 1.93
CA VAL A 269 -5.90 -27.09 1.53
C VAL A 269 -5.89 -27.74 0.14
N VAL A 270 -5.18 -27.14 -0.83
CA VAL A 270 -5.05 -27.72 -2.17
C VAL A 270 -4.33 -29.07 -2.13
N ALA A 271 -3.25 -29.18 -1.36
CA ALA A 271 -2.52 -30.45 -1.23
C ALA A 271 -3.40 -31.56 -0.65
N GLN A 272 -4.15 -31.29 0.42
CA GLN A 272 -5.06 -32.26 1.06
C GLN A 272 -6.19 -32.69 0.12
N THR A 273 -6.81 -31.75 -0.58
CA THR A 273 -7.93 -32.06 -1.46
C THR A 273 -7.47 -32.85 -2.71
N LEU A 274 -6.35 -32.46 -3.33
CA LEU A 274 -5.77 -33.22 -4.43
C LEU A 274 -5.29 -34.61 -4.00
N TYR A 275 -4.74 -34.74 -2.79
CA TYR A 275 -4.39 -36.05 -2.23
C TYR A 275 -5.62 -36.94 -2.09
N ALA A 276 -6.68 -36.44 -1.46
CA ALA A 276 -7.93 -37.19 -1.28
C ALA A 276 -8.54 -37.63 -2.64
N THR A 277 -8.62 -36.69 -3.60
CA THR A 277 -9.09 -37.00 -4.96
C THR A 277 -8.23 -38.06 -5.64
N THR A 278 -6.91 -37.99 -5.47
CA THR A 278 -5.99 -38.98 -6.07
C THR A 278 -6.15 -40.37 -5.43
N MET A 279 -6.38 -40.42 -4.13
CA MET A 279 -6.61 -41.69 -3.42
C MET A 279 -7.89 -42.38 -3.86
N ASP A 280 -8.98 -41.66 -4.08
CA ASP A 280 -10.25 -42.25 -4.55
C ASP A 280 -10.16 -42.77 -5.97
N HIS A 281 -9.39 -42.12 -6.83
CA HIS A 281 -9.15 -42.58 -8.21
C HIS A 281 -7.95 -43.55 -8.33
N LEU A 282 -7.40 -44.03 -7.20
CA LEU A 282 -6.27 -44.93 -7.18
C LEU A 282 -6.54 -46.26 -7.94
N PRO A 283 -7.75 -46.90 -7.85
CA PRO A 283 -8.09 -48.11 -8.64
C PRO A 283 -8.07 -47.84 -10.15
N GLU A 284 -8.58 -46.66 -10.58
CA GLU A 284 -8.55 -46.23 -11.97
C GLU A 284 -7.12 -46.01 -12.48
N PHE A 285 -6.28 -45.40 -11.67
CA PHE A 285 -4.86 -45.26 -11.99
C PHE A 285 -4.11 -46.58 -12.01
N GLY A 286 -4.50 -47.53 -11.15
CA GLY A 286 -4.00 -48.89 -11.15
C GLY A 286 -4.31 -49.63 -12.44
N THR A 287 -5.53 -49.54 -12.91
CA THR A 287 -5.95 -50.15 -14.21
C THR A 287 -5.21 -49.53 -15.38
N LEU A 288 -5.03 -48.19 -15.39
CA LEU A 288 -4.25 -47.51 -16.44
C LEU A 288 -2.78 -48.00 -16.45
N ARG A 289 -2.17 -48.22 -15.27
CA ARG A 289 -0.82 -48.81 -15.20
C ARG A 289 -0.76 -50.24 -15.68
N ALA A 290 -1.75 -51.06 -15.35
CA ALA A 290 -1.85 -52.43 -15.82
C ALA A 290 -1.99 -52.50 -17.37
N MET A 291 -2.62 -51.51 -17.99
CA MET A 291 -2.69 -51.33 -19.43
C MET A 291 -1.42 -50.76 -20.07
N GLY A 292 -0.32 -50.53 -19.29
CA GLY A 292 0.95 -50.06 -19.79
C GLY A 292 1.17 -48.56 -19.76
N ALA A 293 0.30 -47.77 -19.10
CA ALA A 293 0.52 -46.32 -18.99
C ALA A 293 1.75 -46.00 -18.17
N PRO A 294 2.66 -45.12 -18.62
CA PRO A 294 3.85 -44.73 -17.87
C PRO A 294 3.47 -43.94 -16.63
N GLY A 295 4.24 -44.04 -15.54
CA GLY A 295 4.00 -43.29 -14.30
C GLY A 295 3.88 -41.79 -14.49
N SER A 296 4.58 -41.23 -15.48
CA SER A 296 4.48 -39.81 -15.84
C SER A 296 3.08 -39.39 -16.33
N TYR A 297 2.24 -40.33 -16.77
CA TYR A 297 0.89 -40.06 -17.22
C TYR A 297 -0.01 -39.60 -16.05
N ILE A 298 0.09 -40.28 -14.90
CA ILE A 298 -0.64 -39.95 -13.67
C ILE A 298 -0.19 -38.58 -13.17
N HIS A 299 1.13 -38.31 -13.16
CA HIS A 299 1.67 -37.00 -12.77
C HIS A 299 1.07 -35.86 -13.63
N ARG A 300 0.98 -36.07 -14.96
CA ARG A 300 0.38 -35.08 -15.87
C ARG A 300 -1.11 -34.84 -15.61
N ILE A 301 -1.86 -35.87 -15.21
CA ILE A 301 -3.29 -35.72 -14.86
C ILE A 301 -3.42 -34.86 -13.61
N ILE A 302 -2.67 -35.14 -12.55
CA ILE A 302 -2.74 -34.41 -11.28
C ILE A 302 -2.26 -32.96 -11.45
N VAL A 303 -1.19 -32.73 -12.21
CA VAL A 303 -0.75 -31.38 -12.55
C VAL A 303 -1.82 -30.62 -13.37
N ALA A 304 -2.49 -31.30 -14.31
CA ALA A 304 -3.58 -30.70 -15.06
C ALA A 304 -4.77 -30.33 -14.16
N GLN A 305 -5.12 -31.17 -13.16
CA GLN A 305 -6.15 -30.85 -12.16
C GLN A 305 -5.74 -29.64 -11.32
N ALA A 306 -4.49 -29.58 -10.86
CA ALA A 306 -3.95 -28.45 -10.10
C ALA A 306 -3.98 -27.14 -10.91
N VAL A 307 -3.62 -27.19 -12.19
CA VAL A 307 -3.68 -26.02 -13.07
C VAL A 307 -5.12 -25.56 -13.31
N VAL A 308 -6.06 -26.48 -13.56
CA VAL A 308 -7.47 -26.10 -13.72
C VAL A 308 -8.03 -25.47 -12.44
N ALA A 309 -7.73 -26.07 -11.27
CA ALA A 309 -8.14 -25.49 -9.99
C ALA A 309 -7.52 -24.10 -9.76
N ALA A 310 -6.24 -23.92 -10.16
CA ALA A 310 -5.58 -22.62 -10.08
C ALA A 310 -6.23 -21.57 -10.99
N LEU A 311 -6.53 -21.90 -12.24
CA LEU A 311 -7.15 -20.99 -13.19
C LEU A 311 -8.54 -20.54 -12.75
N VAL A 312 -9.39 -21.49 -12.37
CA VAL A 312 -10.74 -21.20 -11.90
C VAL A 312 -10.73 -20.46 -10.57
N GLY A 313 -9.95 -20.96 -9.61
CA GLY A 313 -9.82 -20.34 -8.27
C GLY A 313 -9.23 -18.94 -8.34
N TYR A 314 -8.21 -18.73 -9.19
CA TYR A 314 -7.66 -17.37 -9.42
C TYR A 314 -8.71 -16.43 -10.04
N GLY A 315 -9.46 -16.89 -11.05
CA GLY A 315 -10.49 -16.07 -11.69
C GLY A 315 -11.54 -15.56 -10.70
N PHE A 316 -12.08 -16.43 -9.86
CA PHE A 316 -13.00 -16.04 -8.79
C PHE A 316 -12.30 -15.20 -7.70
N GLY A 317 -11.12 -15.61 -7.27
CA GLY A 317 -10.36 -14.92 -6.22
C GLY A 317 -10.02 -13.49 -6.61
N ILE A 318 -9.53 -13.25 -7.83
CA ILE A 318 -9.18 -11.91 -8.29
C ILE A 318 -10.41 -11.00 -8.47
N ALA A 319 -11.53 -11.57 -8.96
CA ALA A 319 -12.79 -10.84 -9.10
C ALA A 319 -13.32 -10.37 -7.72
N ILE A 320 -13.32 -11.28 -6.73
CA ILE A 320 -13.69 -10.95 -5.35
C ILE A 320 -12.72 -9.90 -4.78
N SER A 321 -11.42 -10.03 -5.05
CA SER A 321 -10.42 -9.06 -4.56
C SER A 321 -10.66 -7.66 -5.10
N TYR A 322 -10.92 -7.49 -6.39
CA TYR A 322 -11.27 -6.19 -6.97
C TYR A 322 -12.58 -5.62 -6.40
N PHE A 323 -13.56 -6.46 -6.16
CA PHE A 323 -14.81 -6.03 -5.50
C PHE A 323 -14.54 -5.52 -4.08
N LEU A 324 -13.74 -6.26 -3.28
CA LEU A 324 -13.38 -5.87 -1.92
C LEU A 324 -12.52 -4.59 -1.89
N VAL A 325 -11.60 -4.43 -2.85
CA VAL A 325 -10.81 -3.19 -3.01
C VAL A 325 -11.73 -2.01 -3.26
N GLY A 326 -12.67 -2.12 -4.19
CA GLY A 326 -13.62 -1.05 -4.48
C GLY A 326 -14.54 -0.69 -3.28
N LEU A 327 -14.90 -1.67 -2.46
CA LEU A 327 -15.66 -1.45 -1.23
C LEU A 327 -14.80 -0.75 -0.15
N ALA A 328 -13.56 -1.19 0.01
CA ALA A 328 -12.60 -0.64 0.97
C ALA A 328 -12.23 0.82 0.65
N GLU A 329 -12.10 1.16 -0.63
CA GLU A 329 -11.86 2.54 -1.09
C GLU A 329 -12.97 3.50 -0.68
N ARG A 330 -14.23 3.06 -0.71
CA ARG A 330 -15.38 3.83 -0.22
C ARG A 330 -15.33 4.05 1.29
N GLY A 331 -14.75 3.09 2.03
CA GLY A 331 -14.52 3.17 3.47
C GLY A 331 -13.25 3.96 3.87
N GLY A 332 -12.52 4.53 2.90
CA GLY A 332 -11.31 5.31 3.17
C GLY A 332 -10.03 4.48 3.33
N ALA A 333 -10.09 3.15 3.20
CA ALA A 333 -8.90 2.30 3.25
C ALA A 333 -8.08 2.43 1.95
N SER A 334 -6.75 2.48 2.09
CA SER A 334 -5.84 2.56 0.94
C SER A 334 -5.38 1.16 0.54
N ILE A 335 -6.21 0.45 -0.22
CA ILE A 335 -5.84 -0.84 -0.81
C ILE A 335 -5.60 -0.62 -2.31
N VAL A 336 -4.41 -0.94 -2.78
CA VAL A 336 -4.05 -0.78 -4.20
C VAL A 336 -3.64 -2.11 -4.76
N LEU A 337 -4.34 -2.57 -5.80
CA LEU A 337 -4.03 -3.81 -6.51
C LEU A 337 -3.54 -3.48 -7.93
N PRO A 338 -2.25 -3.17 -8.12
CA PRO A 338 -1.73 -2.82 -9.45
C PRO A 338 -1.78 -4.01 -10.39
N PRO A 339 -1.96 -3.81 -11.72
CA PRO A 339 -1.97 -4.90 -12.70
C PRO A 339 -0.75 -5.83 -12.64
N PRO A 340 0.49 -5.35 -12.46
CA PRO A 340 1.65 -6.24 -12.31
C PRO A 340 1.54 -7.19 -11.12
N MET A 341 0.94 -6.73 -10.02
CA MET A 341 0.72 -7.56 -8.83
C MET A 341 -0.33 -8.65 -9.09
N ALA A 342 -1.41 -8.32 -9.80
CA ALA A 342 -2.41 -9.31 -10.20
C ALA A 342 -1.79 -10.39 -11.10
N VAL A 343 -0.94 -10.01 -12.06
CA VAL A 343 -0.19 -10.96 -12.91
C VAL A 343 0.77 -11.82 -12.06
N GLY A 344 1.51 -11.21 -11.14
CA GLY A 344 2.39 -11.95 -10.22
C GLY A 344 1.63 -12.96 -9.38
N LEU A 345 0.45 -12.57 -8.85
CA LEU A 345 -0.43 -13.45 -8.09
C LEU A 345 -0.98 -14.62 -8.93
N PHE A 346 -1.26 -14.40 -10.21
CA PHE A 346 -1.63 -15.46 -11.15
C PHE A 346 -0.57 -16.56 -11.20
N PHE A 347 0.67 -16.19 -11.48
CA PHE A 347 1.78 -17.15 -11.52
C PHE A 347 2.03 -17.80 -10.16
N LEU A 348 1.97 -17.03 -9.08
CA LEU A 348 2.11 -17.55 -7.72
C LEU A 348 1.04 -18.61 -7.41
N THR A 349 -0.21 -18.39 -7.80
CA THR A 349 -1.32 -19.34 -7.62
C THR A 349 -1.07 -20.63 -8.38
N ILE A 350 -0.62 -20.54 -9.64
CA ILE A 350 -0.27 -21.72 -10.42
C ILE A 350 0.86 -22.51 -9.75
N VAL A 351 1.94 -21.85 -9.35
CA VAL A 351 3.08 -22.48 -8.66
C VAL A 351 2.61 -23.15 -7.35
N MET A 352 1.81 -22.45 -6.55
CA MET A 352 1.25 -22.99 -5.31
C MET A 352 0.45 -24.26 -5.57
N CYS A 353 -0.49 -24.25 -6.52
CA CYS A 353 -1.34 -25.41 -6.80
C CYS A 353 -0.53 -26.58 -7.38
N VAL A 354 0.39 -26.31 -8.30
CA VAL A 354 1.24 -27.34 -8.91
C VAL A 354 2.17 -27.98 -7.87
N THR A 355 2.81 -27.19 -7.02
CA THR A 355 3.67 -27.73 -5.94
C THR A 355 2.87 -28.53 -4.92
N ALA A 356 1.67 -28.06 -4.54
CA ALA A 356 0.75 -28.80 -3.69
C ALA A 356 0.33 -30.16 -4.31
N GLY A 357 0.03 -30.16 -5.61
CA GLY A 357 -0.25 -31.39 -6.37
C GLY A 357 0.94 -32.36 -6.42
N MET A 358 2.15 -31.84 -6.62
CA MET A 358 3.37 -32.69 -6.61
C MET A 358 3.66 -33.30 -5.25
N VAL A 359 3.42 -32.58 -4.15
CA VAL A 359 3.52 -33.13 -2.78
C VAL A 359 2.54 -34.29 -2.60
N SER A 360 1.31 -34.14 -3.08
CA SER A 360 0.27 -35.20 -3.03
C SER A 360 0.71 -36.45 -3.81
N ILE A 361 1.29 -36.30 -4.98
CA ILE A 361 1.81 -37.40 -5.79
C ILE A 361 2.89 -38.19 -5.07
N ARG A 362 3.86 -37.53 -4.43
CA ARG A 362 4.95 -38.20 -3.71
C ARG A 362 4.46 -39.12 -2.58
N ARG A 363 3.35 -38.79 -1.94
CA ARG A 363 2.72 -39.63 -0.93
C ARG A 363 2.04 -40.84 -1.56
N VAL A 364 1.34 -40.67 -2.69
CA VAL A 364 0.61 -41.73 -3.39
C VAL A 364 1.56 -42.74 -4.05
N THR A 365 2.65 -42.33 -4.64
CA THR A 365 3.63 -43.22 -5.30
C THR A 365 4.44 -44.10 -4.30
N ARG A 366 4.40 -43.80 -3.01
CA ARG A 366 5.01 -44.62 -1.95
C ARG A 366 4.10 -45.74 -1.45
N ILE A 367 2.83 -45.77 -1.85
CA ILE A 367 1.88 -46.84 -1.51
C ILE A 367 2.10 -48.01 -2.46
N ASP A 368 2.31 -49.19 -1.90
CA ASP A 368 2.52 -50.44 -2.67
C ASP A 368 1.25 -50.76 -3.49
N PRO A 369 1.36 -50.90 -4.83
CA PRO A 369 0.21 -51.26 -5.68
C PRO A 369 -0.49 -52.57 -5.25
N ALA A 370 0.24 -53.47 -4.63
CA ALA A 370 -0.33 -54.75 -4.13
C ALA A 370 -1.37 -54.55 -3.01
N MET A 371 -1.36 -53.44 -2.28
CA MET A 371 -2.38 -53.16 -1.26
C MET A 371 -3.74 -52.80 -1.85
N VAL A 372 -3.77 -52.27 -3.08
CA VAL A 372 -5.02 -51.90 -3.79
C VAL A 372 -5.84 -53.13 -4.21
N PHE A 373 -5.17 -54.26 -4.47
CA PHE A 373 -5.79 -55.50 -4.88
C PHE A 373 -6.10 -56.46 -3.72
N ARG A 374 -5.68 -56.18 -2.47
CA ARG A 374 -5.98 -56.98 -1.30
C ARG A 374 -7.25 -56.56 -0.53
N GLY A 375 -7.90 -55.51 -0.94
CA GLY A 375 -9.12 -54.97 -0.30
C GLY A 375 -10.40 -55.08 -1.11
N ALA A 376 -10.45 -55.99 -2.11
CA ALA A 376 -11.67 -56.35 -2.86
C ALA A 376 -12.17 -57.71 -2.45
#